data_4a9ce57b3f20f3afab19d9e227eef145
#
_entry.id   4a9ce57b3f20f3afab19d9e227eef145
#
_cell.length_a   1.000
_cell.length_b   1.000
_cell.length_c   1.000
_cell.angle_alpha   90.00
_cell.angle_beta   90.00
_cell.angle_gamma   90.00
#
_symmetry.space_group_name_H-M   'P 1'
#
loop_
_entity.id
_entity.type
_entity.pdbx_description
1 polymer ?
#
loop_
_entity_poly.entity_id
_entity_poly.type
_entity_poly.pdbx_seq_one_letter_code
_entity_poly.pdbx_strand_id
1 'polypeptide(L)'
;KPVESSGCSDSFYIYVGPRNEKELRVYNVAQNNGWNLEGVRFDDSMQTSGMLSWLEVVLKFLLEMINKLVKNWGVSIIVLTALLKFAMFPITAKTAKSTAKMQEMQPKMQALQEKYKDNPAKLNEQTAKLYKEIGYNPMSGCLPMILQFVIIFAMYNLFNNYFEFRGACFIN
;
A
#
# COMPACT_ATOMS: atom_id res chain seq x y z
N LYS A 1 34.77 -42.03 -26.39
CA LYS A 1 33.86 -41.35 -27.33
C LYS A 1 33.88 -39.87 -26.95
N PRO A 2 34.15 -38.94 -27.89
CA PRO A 2 34.03 -37.53 -27.61
C PRO A 2 32.52 -37.22 -27.32
N VAL A 3 32.27 -36.49 -26.25
CA VAL A 3 30.93 -35.96 -25.94
C VAL A 3 30.70 -34.84 -26.96
N GLU A 4 29.82 -35.09 -27.92
CA GLU A 4 29.33 -34.03 -28.79
C GLU A 4 28.62 -32.98 -27.89
N SER A 5 29.22 -31.81 -27.77
CA SER A 5 28.56 -30.66 -27.15
C SER A 5 27.41 -30.25 -28.04
N SER A 6 26.19 -30.69 -27.71
CA SER A 6 25.00 -30.09 -28.26
C SER A 6 25.01 -28.63 -27.86
N GLY A 7 25.34 -27.77 -28.82
CA GLY A 7 25.27 -26.33 -28.58
C GLY A 7 23.85 -25.95 -28.23
N CYS A 8 23.62 -25.54 -26.98
CA CYS A 8 22.38 -24.94 -26.57
C CYS A 8 22.49 -23.46 -26.90
N SER A 9 21.63 -22.97 -27.78
CA SER A 9 21.53 -21.54 -28.09
C SER A 9 20.25 -21.00 -27.45
N ASP A 10 20.43 -20.14 -26.45
CA ASP A 10 19.32 -19.44 -25.82
C ASP A 10 19.19 -18.02 -26.41
N SER A 11 18.00 -17.65 -26.80
CA SER A 11 17.72 -16.30 -27.31
C SER A 11 17.03 -15.50 -26.22
N PHE A 12 17.62 -14.35 -25.88
CA PHE A 12 17.06 -13.43 -24.89
C PHE A 12 16.57 -12.15 -25.59
N TYR A 13 15.37 -11.70 -25.20
CA TYR A 13 14.80 -10.46 -25.68
C TYR A 13 14.77 -9.45 -24.54
N ILE A 14 15.40 -8.30 -24.76
CA ILE A 14 15.53 -7.25 -23.76
C ILE A 14 14.76 -6.02 -24.25
N TYR A 15 13.83 -5.57 -23.42
CA TYR A 15 13.16 -4.29 -23.64
C TYR A 15 13.89 -3.18 -22.88
N VAL A 16 14.27 -2.12 -23.60
CA VAL A 16 14.88 -0.91 -23.04
C VAL A 16 13.99 0.27 -23.42
N GLY A 17 13.22 0.75 -22.46
CA GLY A 17 12.24 1.82 -22.70
C GLY A 17 11.49 2.23 -21.43
N PRO A 18 10.52 3.16 -21.55
CA PRO A 18 9.71 3.57 -20.44
C PRO A 18 8.89 2.41 -19.90
N ARG A 19 8.82 2.28 -18.58
CA ARG A 19 8.01 1.27 -17.90
C ARG A 19 6.55 1.73 -17.84
N ASN A 20 5.88 1.73 -18.98
CA ASN A 20 4.49 2.11 -19.14
C ASN A 20 3.67 0.90 -19.60
N GLU A 21 2.63 0.55 -18.84
CA GLU A 21 1.77 -0.60 -19.10
C GLU A 21 1.16 -0.58 -20.51
N LYS A 22 0.73 0.59 -20.99
CA LYS A 22 0.13 0.73 -22.33
C LYS A 22 1.13 0.41 -23.44
N GLU A 23 2.37 0.85 -23.29
CA GLU A 23 3.44 0.58 -24.27
C GLU A 23 3.88 -0.88 -24.20
N LEU A 24 4.02 -1.45 -23.00
CA LEU A 24 4.45 -2.83 -22.84
C LEU A 24 3.40 -3.82 -23.38
N ARG A 25 2.12 -3.52 -23.25
CA ARG A 25 1.04 -4.36 -23.79
C ARG A 25 1.03 -4.45 -25.32
N VAL A 26 1.59 -3.45 -26.02
CA VAL A 26 1.72 -3.49 -27.48
C VAL A 26 2.58 -4.69 -27.90
N TYR A 27 3.58 -5.04 -27.12
CA TYR A 27 4.50 -6.17 -27.42
C TYR A 27 3.92 -7.54 -27.11
N ASN A 28 2.77 -7.63 -26.44
CA ASN A 28 2.07 -8.92 -26.20
C ASN A 28 1.50 -9.51 -27.49
N VAL A 29 1.31 -8.68 -28.52
CA VAL A 29 0.81 -9.10 -29.81
C VAL A 29 1.99 -9.43 -30.71
N ALA A 30 2.06 -10.67 -31.23
CA ALA A 30 3.18 -11.16 -32.06
C ALA A 30 3.50 -10.25 -33.25
N GLN A 31 2.48 -9.68 -33.89
CA GLN A 31 2.64 -8.77 -35.03
C GLN A 31 3.28 -7.44 -34.68
N ASN A 32 3.19 -7.00 -33.41
CA ASN A 32 3.65 -5.68 -32.98
C ASN A 32 5.01 -5.73 -32.24
N ASN A 33 5.46 -6.92 -31.83
CA ASN A 33 6.70 -7.05 -31.06
C ASN A 33 7.98 -7.10 -31.93
N GLY A 34 7.84 -7.09 -33.24
CA GLY A 34 8.97 -7.13 -34.18
C GLY A 34 9.71 -8.47 -34.26
N TRP A 35 9.37 -9.42 -33.39
CA TRP A 35 9.98 -10.75 -33.32
C TRP A 35 9.02 -11.87 -33.74
N ASN A 36 7.77 -11.58 -34.00
CA ASN A 36 6.69 -12.52 -34.28
C ASN A 36 6.53 -13.64 -33.23
N LEU A 37 6.83 -13.32 -31.98
CA LEU A 37 6.75 -14.25 -30.85
C LEU A 37 5.44 -14.11 -30.12
N GLU A 38 4.79 -15.24 -29.86
CA GLU A 38 3.63 -15.31 -28.98
C GLU A 38 4.07 -15.49 -27.51
N GLY A 39 3.28 -14.97 -26.59
CA GLY A 39 3.51 -15.15 -25.16
C GLY A 39 4.54 -14.22 -24.54
N VAL A 40 4.99 -13.20 -25.27
CA VAL A 40 5.84 -12.14 -24.70
C VAL A 40 4.95 -11.28 -23.79
N ARG A 41 5.24 -11.29 -22.48
CA ARG A 41 4.42 -10.62 -21.45
C ARG A 41 5.28 -9.66 -20.62
N PHE A 42 5.78 -8.61 -21.26
CA PHE A 42 6.55 -7.57 -20.57
C PHE A 42 5.72 -6.78 -19.55
N ASP A 43 4.41 -6.70 -19.76
CA ASP A 43 3.47 -6.08 -18.82
C ASP A 43 3.37 -6.83 -17.48
N ASP A 44 3.68 -8.14 -17.43
CA ASP A 44 3.75 -8.90 -16.17
C ASP A 44 4.79 -8.32 -15.20
N SER A 45 5.83 -7.67 -15.72
CA SER A 45 6.81 -6.96 -14.89
C SER A 45 6.22 -5.77 -14.13
N MET A 46 5.05 -5.29 -14.56
CA MET A 46 4.30 -4.20 -13.95
C MET A 46 3.25 -4.67 -12.94
N GLN A 47 2.93 -5.98 -12.98
CA GLN A 47 1.92 -6.50 -12.08
C GLN A 47 2.49 -6.51 -10.66
N THR A 48 1.97 -5.63 -9.84
CA THR A 48 2.08 -5.75 -8.40
C THR A 48 1.23 -6.94 -7.97
N SER A 49 1.81 -8.13 -8.04
CA SER A 49 1.19 -9.35 -7.52
C SER A 49 1.15 -9.27 -5.99
N GLY A 50 0.25 -8.50 -5.48
CA GLY A 50 0.10 -8.29 -4.05
C GLY A 50 -1.36 -8.17 -3.65
N MET A 51 -1.63 -8.51 -2.40
CA MET A 51 -2.94 -8.37 -1.75
C MET A 51 -3.51 -6.93 -1.85
N LEU A 52 -2.68 -5.95 -2.22
CA LEU A 52 -3.02 -4.52 -2.31
C LEU A 52 -3.20 -4.01 -3.75
N SER A 53 -3.07 -4.87 -4.77
CA SER A 53 -3.18 -4.44 -6.17
C SER A 53 -4.53 -3.81 -6.51
N TRP A 54 -5.63 -4.31 -5.93
CA TRP A 54 -6.95 -3.70 -6.09
C TRP A 54 -7.01 -2.25 -5.59
N LEU A 55 -6.33 -1.96 -4.46
CA LEU A 55 -6.28 -0.62 -3.88
C LEU A 55 -5.43 0.31 -4.77
N GLU A 56 -4.32 -0.20 -5.32
CA GLU A 56 -3.48 0.54 -6.26
C GLU A 56 -4.27 0.94 -7.52
N VAL A 57 -5.08 0.01 -8.08
CA VAL A 57 -5.93 0.29 -9.25
C VAL A 57 -6.95 1.38 -8.94
N VAL A 58 -7.59 1.33 -7.76
CA VAL A 58 -8.55 2.36 -7.34
C VAL A 58 -7.86 3.71 -7.16
N LEU A 59 -6.70 3.75 -6.50
CA LEU A 59 -5.94 4.98 -6.29
C LEU A 59 -5.45 5.58 -7.62
N LYS A 60 -4.98 4.74 -8.55
CA LYS A 60 -4.59 5.14 -9.90
C LYS A 60 -5.76 5.76 -10.66
N PHE A 61 -6.91 5.10 -10.65
CA PHE A 61 -8.12 5.62 -11.30
C PHE A 61 -8.55 6.98 -10.74
N LEU A 62 -8.57 7.13 -9.40
CA LEU A 62 -8.89 8.40 -8.75
C LEU A 62 -7.89 9.50 -9.12
N LEU A 63 -6.60 9.17 -9.12
CA LEU A 63 -5.54 10.11 -9.47
C LEU A 63 -5.66 10.59 -10.91
N GLU A 64 -5.89 9.67 -11.86
CA GLU A 64 -6.10 10.00 -13.27
C GLU A 64 -7.35 10.87 -13.47
N MET A 65 -8.44 10.56 -12.78
CA MET A 65 -9.67 11.34 -12.82
C MET A 65 -9.45 12.78 -12.32
N ILE A 66 -8.76 12.94 -11.19
CA ILE A 66 -8.41 14.25 -10.65
C ILE A 66 -7.48 14.99 -11.61
N ASN A 67 -6.48 14.32 -12.17
CA ASN A 67 -5.54 14.96 -13.08
C ASN A 67 -6.19 15.44 -14.39
N LYS A 68 -7.22 14.76 -14.87
CA LYS A 68 -8.02 15.24 -16.03
C LYS A 68 -8.70 16.57 -15.76
N LEU A 69 -9.08 16.84 -14.50
CA LEU A 69 -9.72 18.09 -14.08
C LEU A 69 -8.71 19.20 -13.84
N VAL A 70 -7.62 18.88 -13.12
CA VAL A 70 -6.65 19.86 -12.60
C VAL A 70 -5.50 20.10 -13.59
N LYS A 71 -5.19 19.10 -14.46
CA LYS A 71 -4.09 19.12 -15.44
C LYS A 71 -2.72 19.37 -14.82
N ASN A 72 -2.54 19.10 -13.54
CA ASN A 72 -1.29 19.21 -12.81
C ASN A 72 -1.13 18.04 -11.85
N TRP A 73 -0.08 17.24 -12.04
CA TRP A 73 0.15 16.03 -11.27
C TRP A 73 0.39 16.30 -9.78
N GLY A 74 1.14 17.36 -9.45
CA GLY A 74 1.42 17.72 -8.07
C GLY A 74 0.16 18.12 -7.31
N VAL A 75 -0.68 18.97 -7.90
CA VAL A 75 -1.97 19.37 -7.31
C VAL A 75 -2.91 18.16 -7.22
N SER A 76 -2.89 17.26 -8.21
CA SER A 76 -3.70 16.04 -8.17
C SER A 76 -3.36 15.14 -7.00
N ILE A 77 -2.07 15.01 -6.65
CA ILE A 77 -1.62 14.25 -5.47
C ILE A 77 -2.13 14.91 -4.17
N ILE A 78 -2.05 16.25 -4.07
CA ILE A 78 -2.55 16.97 -2.89
C ILE A 78 -4.05 16.76 -2.73
N VAL A 79 -4.83 16.91 -3.81
CA VAL A 79 -6.28 16.71 -3.80
C VAL A 79 -6.62 15.26 -3.45
N LEU A 80 -5.93 14.28 -4.04
CA LEU A 80 -6.13 12.86 -3.72
C LEU A 80 -5.86 12.58 -2.24
N THR A 81 -4.76 13.09 -1.69
CA THR A 81 -4.43 12.88 -0.27
C THR A 81 -5.43 13.55 0.66
N ALA A 82 -5.92 14.75 0.32
CA ALA A 82 -6.98 15.43 1.06
C ALA A 82 -8.29 14.62 1.04
N LEU A 83 -8.65 14.08 -0.12
CA LEU A 83 -9.85 13.25 -0.28
C LEU A 83 -9.76 11.96 0.54
N LEU A 84 -8.62 11.28 0.50
CA LEU A 84 -8.35 10.09 1.33
C LEU A 84 -8.43 10.41 2.83
N LYS A 85 -7.85 11.51 3.26
CA LYS A 85 -7.93 11.98 4.65
C LYS A 85 -9.37 12.26 5.07
N PHE A 86 -10.15 12.89 4.20
CA PHE A 86 -11.57 13.17 4.45
C PHE A 86 -12.39 11.88 4.54
N ALA A 87 -12.17 10.94 3.63
CA ALA A 87 -12.83 9.63 3.66
C ALA A 87 -12.49 8.83 4.92
N MET A 88 -11.26 8.95 5.43
CA MET A 88 -10.82 8.29 6.67
C MET A 88 -11.25 9.02 7.95
N PHE A 89 -11.73 10.26 7.85
CA PHE A 89 -12.06 11.07 9.01
C PHE A 89 -13.02 10.38 10.01
N PRO A 90 -14.13 9.73 9.60
CA PRO A 90 -15.04 9.07 10.54
C PRO A 90 -14.38 7.90 11.29
N ILE A 91 -13.44 7.21 10.64
CA ILE A 91 -12.69 6.10 11.25
C ILE A 91 -11.70 6.65 12.28
N THR A 92 -10.93 7.67 11.89
CA THR A 92 -9.94 8.31 12.77
C THR A 92 -10.60 9.01 13.97
N ALA A 93 -11.76 9.62 13.79
CA ALA A 93 -12.51 10.24 14.88
C ALA A 93 -13.00 9.21 15.92
N LYS A 94 -13.47 8.04 15.48
CA LYS A 94 -13.85 6.92 16.39
C LYS A 94 -12.62 6.42 17.16
N THR A 95 -11.50 6.29 16.51
CA THR A 95 -10.26 5.82 17.13
C THR A 95 -9.67 6.83 18.11
N ALA A 96 -9.74 8.14 17.78
CA ALA A 96 -9.30 9.19 18.70
C ALA A 96 -10.07 9.12 20.02
N LYS A 97 -11.39 8.87 19.99
CA LYS A 97 -12.17 8.65 21.21
C LYS A 97 -11.73 7.41 21.99
N SER A 98 -11.36 6.33 21.30
CA SER A 98 -10.84 5.12 21.94
C SER A 98 -9.48 5.36 22.58
N THR A 99 -8.60 6.13 21.92
CA THR A 99 -7.29 6.50 22.44
C THR A 99 -7.39 7.42 23.66
N ALA A 100 -8.34 8.38 23.65
CA ALA A 100 -8.58 9.23 24.81
C ALA A 100 -9.00 8.41 26.03
N LYS A 101 -9.90 7.42 25.89
CA LYS A 101 -10.25 6.49 26.96
C LYS A 101 -9.06 5.70 27.50
N MET A 102 -8.12 5.32 26.61
CA MET A 102 -6.90 4.64 27.02
C MET A 102 -6.00 5.55 27.87
N GLN A 103 -5.90 6.84 27.53
CA GLN A 103 -5.14 7.81 28.31
C GLN A 103 -5.72 8.01 29.72
N GLU A 104 -7.05 8.05 29.85
CA GLU A 104 -7.72 8.10 31.16
C GLU A 104 -7.50 6.85 32.01
N MET A 105 -7.23 5.72 31.35
CA MET A 105 -6.95 4.43 32.03
C MET A 105 -5.49 4.29 32.48
N GLN A 106 -4.56 5.06 31.93
CA GLN A 106 -3.14 4.93 32.24
C GLN A 106 -2.84 4.94 33.74
N PRO A 107 -3.38 5.88 34.57
CA PRO A 107 -3.12 5.86 36.00
C PRO A 107 -3.64 4.60 36.69
N LYS A 108 -4.78 4.05 36.26
CA LYS A 108 -5.32 2.79 36.80
C LYS A 108 -4.45 1.59 36.42
N MET A 109 -3.93 1.59 35.20
CA MET A 109 -2.99 0.56 34.72
C MET A 109 -1.69 0.59 35.52
N GLN A 110 -1.14 1.77 35.78
CA GLN A 110 0.07 1.92 36.60
C GLN A 110 -0.16 1.40 38.03
N ALA A 111 -1.26 1.76 38.66
CA ALA A 111 -1.61 1.28 39.98
C ALA A 111 -1.77 -0.26 40.02
N LEU A 112 -2.34 -0.86 38.97
CA LEU A 112 -2.43 -2.32 38.84
C LEU A 112 -1.05 -2.96 38.66
N GLN A 113 -0.17 -2.36 37.86
CA GLN A 113 1.20 -2.83 37.66
C GLN A 113 2.02 -2.79 38.95
N GLU A 114 1.90 -1.74 39.72
CA GLU A 114 2.55 -1.61 41.03
C GLU A 114 2.02 -2.65 42.03
N LYS A 115 0.70 -2.82 42.07
CA LYS A 115 0.03 -3.73 43.00
C LYS A 115 0.33 -5.22 42.76
N TYR A 116 0.49 -5.60 41.47
CA TYR A 116 0.68 -6.99 41.07
C TYR A 116 2.05 -7.25 40.42
N LYS A 117 3.06 -6.44 40.78
CA LYS A 117 4.42 -6.49 40.24
C LYS A 117 5.05 -7.89 40.31
N ASP A 118 4.77 -8.62 41.41
CA ASP A 118 5.32 -9.95 41.67
C ASP A 118 4.49 -11.09 41.11
N ASN A 119 3.33 -10.80 40.48
CA ASN A 119 2.42 -11.84 40.00
C ASN A 119 1.85 -11.48 38.61
N PRO A 120 2.59 -11.80 37.53
CA PRO A 120 2.19 -11.45 36.18
C PRO A 120 0.88 -12.10 35.72
N ALA A 121 0.54 -13.27 36.26
CA ALA A 121 -0.72 -13.95 35.94
C ALA A 121 -1.93 -13.14 36.43
N LYS A 122 -1.87 -12.68 37.69
CA LYS A 122 -2.94 -11.82 38.28
C LYS A 122 -2.98 -10.46 37.61
N LEU A 123 -1.83 -9.89 37.23
CA LEU A 123 -1.77 -8.62 36.50
C LEU A 123 -2.53 -8.73 35.17
N ASN A 124 -2.28 -9.78 34.38
CA ASN A 124 -2.95 -10.01 33.11
C ASN A 124 -4.46 -10.20 33.30
N GLU A 125 -4.88 -10.97 34.32
CA GLU A 125 -6.30 -11.16 34.63
C GLU A 125 -6.99 -9.85 34.97
N GLN A 126 -6.43 -9.06 35.88
CA GLN A 126 -7.00 -7.79 36.30
C GLN A 126 -7.01 -6.75 35.19
N THR A 127 -5.97 -6.72 34.35
CA THR A 127 -5.89 -5.89 33.15
C THR A 127 -7.01 -6.26 32.17
N ALA A 128 -7.22 -7.56 31.93
CA ALA A 128 -8.29 -8.03 31.05
C ALA A 128 -9.69 -7.68 31.59
N LYS A 129 -9.90 -7.76 32.93
CA LYS A 129 -11.15 -7.33 33.57
C LYS A 129 -11.36 -5.82 33.40
N LEU A 130 -10.32 -5.00 33.61
CA LEU A 130 -10.38 -3.56 33.44
C LEU A 130 -10.75 -3.17 31.99
N TYR A 131 -10.19 -3.85 31.00
CA TYR A 131 -10.56 -3.62 29.59
C TYR A 131 -12.01 -3.98 29.28
N LYS A 132 -12.53 -5.07 29.89
CA LYS A 132 -13.93 -5.48 29.73
C LYS A 132 -14.90 -4.52 30.38
N GLU A 133 -14.60 -4.05 31.60
CA GLU A 133 -15.43 -3.10 32.35
C GLU A 133 -15.61 -1.77 31.62
N ILE A 134 -14.56 -1.29 30.98
CA ILE A 134 -14.57 -0.01 30.26
C ILE A 134 -15.06 -0.18 28.81
N GLY A 135 -15.23 -1.43 28.37
CA GLY A 135 -15.59 -1.73 26.98
C GLY A 135 -14.52 -1.30 25.97
N TYR A 136 -13.24 -1.31 26.41
CA TYR A 136 -12.11 -0.96 25.57
C TYR A 136 -11.55 -2.18 24.87
N ASN A 137 -11.42 -2.08 23.54
CA ASN A 137 -10.75 -3.10 22.75
C ASN A 137 -9.34 -2.57 22.37
N PRO A 138 -8.25 -3.20 22.86
CA PRO A 138 -6.88 -2.75 22.57
C PRO A 138 -6.57 -2.76 21.06
N MET A 139 -7.21 -3.63 20.29
CA MET A 139 -7.07 -3.68 18.83
C MET A 139 -7.62 -2.42 18.14
N SER A 140 -8.58 -1.72 18.74
CA SER A 140 -9.15 -0.51 18.14
C SER A 140 -8.19 0.67 18.14
N GLY A 141 -7.20 0.69 19.03
CA GLY A 141 -6.18 1.74 19.10
C GLY A 141 -5.12 1.64 18.00
N CYS A 142 -4.76 0.42 17.57
CA CYS A 142 -3.74 0.22 16.52
C CYS A 142 -4.34 0.14 15.10
N LEU A 143 -5.64 -0.04 14.97
CA LEU A 143 -6.34 -0.19 13.68
C LEU A 143 -6.05 0.96 12.68
N PRO A 144 -6.10 2.25 13.06
CA PRO A 144 -5.83 3.32 12.13
C PRO A 144 -4.37 3.34 11.67
N MET A 145 -3.44 2.92 12.53
CA MET A 145 -2.03 2.80 12.17
C MET A 145 -1.83 1.74 11.09
N ILE A 146 -2.45 0.56 11.25
CA ILE A 146 -2.41 -0.51 10.25
C ILE A 146 -3.03 -0.04 8.93
N LEU A 147 -4.21 0.59 8.99
CA LEU A 147 -4.89 1.11 7.81
C LEU A 147 -4.04 2.19 7.10
N GLN A 148 -3.38 3.05 7.88
CA GLN A 148 -2.49 4.07 7.35
C GLN A 148 -1.27 3.45 6.64
N PHE A 149 -0.69 2.38 7.19
CA PHE A 149 0.41 1.65 6.54
C PHE A 149 -0.03 1.05 5.20
N VAL A 150 -1.20 0.42 5.16
CA VAL A 150 -1.76 -0.15 3.92
C VAL A 150 -1.86 0.92 2.82
N ILE A 151 -2.37 2.11 3.17
CA ILE A 151 -2.49 3.23 2.22
C ILE A 151 -1.11 3.74 1.79
N ILE A 152 -0.16 3.88 2.73
CA ILE A 152 1.20 4.32 2.41
C ILE A 152 1.89 3.34 1.46
N PHE A 153 1.78 2.03 1.70
CA PHE A 153 2.35 1.03 0.81
C PHE A 153 1.72 1.05 -0.58
N ALA A 154 0.39 1.19 -0.66
CA ALA A 154 -0.29 1.30 -1.95
C ALA A 154 0.14 2.56 -2.71
N MET A 155 0.24 3.71 -2.04
CA MET A 155 0.74 4.96 -2.62
C MET A 155 2.21 4.86 -3.04
N TYR A 156 3.05 4.21 -2.22
CA TYR A 156 4.45 3.97 -2.55
C TYR A 156 4.60 3.15 -3.85
N ASN A 157 3.85 2.05 -3.96
CA ASN A 157 3.84 1.22 -5.17
C ASN A 157 3.32 2.00 -6.38
N LEU A 158 2.25 2.76 -6.20
CA LEU A 158 1.70 3.62 -7.25
C LEU A 158 2.77 4.60 -7.75
N PHE A 159 3.44 5.33 -6.87
CA PHE A 159 4.43 6.33 -7.27
C PHE A 159 5.68 5.73 -7.92
N ASN A 160 6.12 4.55 -7.47
CA ASN A 160 7.27 3.88 -8.08
C ASN A 160 6.96 3.33 -9.48
N ASN A 161 5.74 2.86 -9.70
CA ASN A 161 5.36 2.21 -10.94
C ASN A 161 4.77 3.19 -11.97
N TYR A 162 4.39 4.39 -11.55
CA TYR A 162 3.70 5.34 -12.42
C TYR A 162 4.70 6.24 -13.16
N PHE A 163 4.92 5.90 -14.43
CA PHE A 163 5.91 6.58 -15.27
C PHE A 163 5.55 8.05 -15.56
N GLU A 164 4.27 8.39 -15.59
CA GLU A 164 3.78 9.73 -15.94
C GLU A 164 4.21 10.83 -14.95
N PHE A 165 4.70 10.46 -13.76
CA PHE A 165 5.30 11.42 -12.82
C PHE A 165 6.70 11.86 -13.22
N ARG A 166 7.39 11.08 -14.07
CA ARG A 166 8.74 11.42 -14.53
C ARG A 166 8.69 12.61 -15.47
N GLY A 167 9.33 13.70 -15.08
CA GLY A 167 9.34 14.95 -15.87
C GLY A 167 8.12 15.84 -15.67
N ALA A 168 7.16 15.48 -14.80
CA ALA A 168 6.05 16.36 -14.46
C ALA A 168 6.54 17.52 -13.57
N CYS A 169 6.33 18.76 -14.00
CA CYS A 169 6.59 19.93 -13.17
C CYS A 169 5.47 20.10 -12.15
N PHE A 170 5.83 20.39 -10.90
CA PHE A 170 4.85 20.66 -9.83
C PHE A 170 4.28 22.09 -9.95
N ILE A 171 5.13 23.02 -10.33
CA ILE A 171 4.78 24.44 -10.57
C ILE A 171 5.29 24.78 -11.96
N ASN A 172 4.39 25.29 -12.80
CA ASN A 172 4.72 25.79 -14.14
C ASN A 172 4.91 27.29 -14.07
#